data_11a84e52eb050d6b527e561bfc9bc4b1
#
_entry.id   11a84e52eb050d6b527e561bfc9bc4b1
#
_cell.length_a   1.000
_cell.length_b   1.000
_cell.length_c   1.000
_cell.angle_alpha   90.00
_cell.angle_beta   90.00
_cell.angle_gamma   90.00
#
_symmetry.space_group_name_H-M   'P 1'
#
loop_
_entity.id
_entity.type
_entity.pdbx_description
1 polymer ?
#
loop_
_entity_poly.entity_id
_entity_poly.type
_entity_poly.pdbx_seq_one_letter_code
_entity_poly.pdbx_strand_id
1 'polypeptide(L)'
;MCIRDSIYAALLKIAEMAFNVSTIHEAGYICSMLFIIPGFPFITSGIDLAKLDLRSGLERLAYAIIIVMVATMFAWIMALLLQLKPMDFEDLDLGPVLHLILRLIMSFFGVFGFSIMFNSPASMAATAALIGAIANSLRLELVDLTGMPAPAAAFAGALTAGLLASFIKENNGYPRISLTVPSIVIMVPGLYLYRAIYNFGIMALSDAVSWFASAIMIIIALPLGLIFARILTDKTFRYCT
;
A
#
# COMPACT_ATOMS: atom_id res chain seq x y z
N MET A 1 18.06 2.26 -5.52
CA MET A 1 17.00 2.47 -4.53
C MET A 1 17.54 2.45 -3.11
N CYS A 2 18.13 1.37 -2.63
CA CYS A 2 18.67 1.30 -1.25
C CYS A 2 19.66 2.43 -0.90
N ILE A 3 20.47 2.92 -1.86
CA ILE A 3 21.41 4.03 -1.65
C ILE A 3 20.65 5.33 -1.29
N ARG A 4 19.56 5.64 -1.98
CA ARG A 4 18.77 6.86 -1.72
C ARG A 4 18.18 6.84 -0.30
N ASP A 5 17.65 5.70 0.12
CA ASP A 5 16.99 5.55 1.42
C ASP A 5 18.03 5.56 2.55
N SER A 6 19.22 4.97 2.31
CA SER A 6 20.36 5.07 3.23
C SER A 6 20.86 6.51 3.37
N ILE A 7 20.94 7.26 2.26
CA ILE A 7 21.32 8.68 2.28
C ILE A 7 20.27 9.49 3.04
N TYR A 8 18.97 9.25 2.80
CA TYR A 8 17.90 9.95 3.52
C TYR A 8 17.96 9.69 5.03
N ALA A 9 18.16 8.45 5.45
CA ALA A 9 18.30 8.07 6.85
C ALA A 9 19.54 8.72 7.49
N ALA A 10 20.67 8.76 6.78
CA ALA A 10 21.89 9.43 7.24
C ALA A 10 21.71 10.94 7.38
N LEU A 11 21.05 11.58 6.40
CA LEU A 11 20.73 13.02 6.46
C LEU A 11 19.78 13.36 7.62
N LEU A 12 18.79 12.50 7.89
CA LEU A 12 17.91 12.66 9.06
C LEU A 12 18.68 12.63 10.36
N LYS A 13 19.62 11.67 10.50
CA LYS A 13 20.43 11.55 11.70
C LYS A 13 21.35 12.76 11.89
N ILE A 14 21.94 13.25 10.81
CA ILE A 14 22.76 14.48 10.83
C ILE A 14 21.89 15.68 11.23
N ALA A 15 20.68 15.80 10.69
CA ALA A 15 19.75 16.86 11.00
C ALA A 15 19.30 16.82 12.48
N GLU A 16 19.03 15.63 13.02
CA GLU A 16 18.71 15.41 14.43
C GLU A 16 19.86 15.89 15.33
N MET A 17 21.09 15.51 15.01
CA MET A 17 22.28 15.92 15.77
C MET A 17 22.59 17.42 15.67
N ALA A 18 22.33 18.05 14.52
CA ALA A 18 22.65 19.46 14.28
C ALA A 18 21.55 20.42 14.73
N PHE A 19 20.29 20.02 14.64
CA PHE A 19 19.11 20.91 14.82
C PHE A 19 18.15 20.47 15.92
N ASN A 20 18.46 19.40 16.67
CA ASN A 20 17.59 18.86 17.73
C ASN A 20 16.16 18.58 17.26
N VAL A 21 16.04 18.04 16.06
CA VAL A 21 14.77 17.80 15.36
C VAL A 21 14.09 16.57 15.98
N SER A 22 12.81 16.67 16.28
CA SER A 22 12.04 15.63 16.97
C SER A 22 11.88 14.33 16.17
N THR A 23 11.57 13.21 16.86
CA THR A 23 11.36 11.85 16.32
C THR A 23 10.31 11.73 15.21
N ILE A 24 9.50 12.77 14.95
CA ILE A 24 8.53 12.86 13.84
C ILE A 24 9.18 12.54 12.47
N HIS A 25 10.48 12.78 12.33
CA HIS A 25 11.21 12.52 11.09
C HIS A 25 11.46 11.03 10.81
N GLU A 26 11.29 10.15 11.78
CA GLU A 26 11.29 8.70 11.56
C GLU A 26 10.14 8.27 10.64
N ALA A 27 9.02 8.99 10.65
CA ALA A 27 7.92 8.82 9.70
C ALA A 27 8.37 8.99 8.24
N GLY A 28 9.21 10.00 7.96
CA GLY A 28 9.76 10.22 6.62
C GLY A 28 10.64 9.07 6.15
N TYR A 29 11.45 8.47 7.05
CA TYR A 29 12.24 7.30 6.74
C TYR A 29 11.35 6.10 6.35
N ILE A 30 10.35 5.81 7.16
CA ILE A 30 9.39 4.74 6.88
C ILE A 30 8.67 4.99 5.55
N CYS A 31 8.21 6.23 5.29
CA CYS A 31 7.57 6.59 4.02
C CYS A 31 8.50 6.38 2.81
N SER A 32 9.80 6.68 2.93
CA SER A 32 10.77 6.44 1.86
C SER A 32 10.91 4.96 1.54
N MET A 33 10.85 4.10 2.57
CA MET A 33 10.92 2.64 2.42
C MET A 33 9.66 2.05 1.79
N LEU A 34 8.48 2.61 2.05
CA LEU A 34 7.21 2.14 1.49
C LEU A 34 7.19 2.22 -0.05
N PHE A 35 7.92 3.17 -0.65
CA PHE A 35 8.05 3.28 -2.10
C PHE A 35 8.81 2.12 -2.76
N ILE A 36 9.62 1.36 -1.99
CA ILE A 36 10.38 0.22 -2.52
C ILE A 36 9.50 -1.02 -2.59
N ILE A 37 8.47 -1.10 -1.77
CA ILE A 37 7.60 -2.27 -1.70
C ILE A 37 6.82 -2.43 -2.99
N PRO A 38 6.97 -3.58 -3.67
CA PRO A 38 6.43 -3.79 -5.01
C PRO A 38 4.92 -4.05 -4.97
N GLY A 39 4.14 -3.04 -4.66
CA GLY A 39 2.67 -3.14 -4.56
C GLY A 39 2.01 -3.60 -5.86
N PHE A 40 2.49 -3.10 -7.00
CA PHE A 40 1.96 -3.49 -8.30
C PHE A 40 2.14 -5.01 -8.58
N PRO A 41 3.32 -5.62 -8.44
CA PRO A 41 3.49 -7.06 -8.58
C PRO A 41 2.63 -7.88 -7.61
N PHE A 42 2.45 -7.47 -6.36
CA PHE A 42 1.57 -8.17 -5.41
C PHE A 42 0.12 -8.22 -5.88
N ILE A 43 -0.42 -7.08 -6.30
CA ILE A 43 -1.81 -7.00 -6.76
C ILE A 43 -2.00 -7.79 -8.05
N THR A 44 -1.10 -7.63 -9.01
CA THR A 44 -1.21 -8.32 -10.30
C THR A 44 -0.99 -9.82 -10.19
N SER A 45 -0.08 -10.29 -9.32
CA SER A 45 0.09 -11.72 -9.05
C SER A 45 -1.20 -12.33 -8.50
N GLY A 46 -1.85 -11.67 -7.54
CA GLY A 46 -3.12 -12.12 -6.99
C GLY A 46 -4.24 -12.18 -8.04
N ILE A 47 -4.30 -11.22 -8.97
CA ILE A 47 -5.27 -11.23 -10.07
C ILE A 47 -4.97 -12.38 -11.06
N ASP A 48 -3.70 -12.64 -11.38
CA ASP A 48 -3.31 -13.71 -12.29
C ASP A 48 -3.60 -15.09 -11.68
N LEU A 49 -3.28 -15.27 -10.39
CA LEU A 49 -3.61 -16.50 -9.64
C LEU A 49 -5.12 -16.77 -9.64
N ALA A 50 -5.93 -15.74 -9.46
CA ALA A 50 -7.37 -15.87 -9.47
C ALA A 50 -7.96 -16.20 -10.87
N LYS A 51 -7.23 -15.88 -11.94
CA LYS A 51 -7.54 -16.29 -13.32
C LYS A 51 -7.00 -17.66 -13.67
N LEU A 52 -6.41 -18.38 -12.71
CA LEU A 52 -5.74 -19.67 -12.88
C LEU A 52 -4.49 -19.60 -13.78
N ASP A 53 -3.96 -18.42 -14.06
CA ASP A 53 -2.64 -18.26 -14.66
C ASP A 53 -1.57 -18.41 -13.57
N LEU A 54 -1.37 -19.66 -13.14
CA LEU A 54 -0.50 -19.99 -12.02
C LEU A 54 0.95 -19.63 -12.30
N ARG A 55 1.41 -19.77 -13.54
CA ARG A 55 2.81 -19.50 -13.90
C ARG A 55 3.13 -18.02 -13.75
N SER A 56 2.39 -17.14 -14.43
CA SER A 56 2.60 -15.69 -14.34
C SER A 56 2.39 -15.17 -12.91
N GLY A 57 1.36 -15.69 -12.22
CA GLY A 57 1.05 -15.30 -10.85
C GLY A 57 2.17 -15.66 -9.89
N LEU A 58 2.70 -16.88 -9.94
CA LEU A 58 3.78 -17.31 -9.05
C LEU A 58 5.12 -16.62 -9.38
N GLU A 59 5.46 -16.42 -10.64
CA GLU A 59 6.67 -15.70 -11.04
C GLU A 59 6.66 -14.25 -10.50
N ARG A 60 5.54 -13.54 -10.64
CA ARG A 60 5.37 -12.18 -10.10
C ARG A 60 5.38 -12.14 -8.58
N LEU A 61 4.76 -13.13 -7.93
CA LEU A 61 4.76 -13.23 -6.47
C LEU A 61 6.17 -13.47 -5.94
N ALA A 62 6.91 -14.42 -6.53
CA ALA A 62 8.29 -14.69 -6.16
C ALA A 62 9.18 -13.45 -6.33
N TYR A 63 9.05 -12.74 -7.45
CA TYR A 63 9.75 -11.49 -7.70
C TYR A 63 9.42 -10.43 -6.62
N ALA A 64 8.15 -10.25 -6.29
CA ALA A 64 7.73 -9.30 -5.26
C ALA A 64 8.29 -9.66 -3.87
N ILE A 65 8.26 -10.94 -3.50
CA ILE A 65 8.81 -11.43 -2.23
C ILE A 65 10.32 -11.16 -2.16
N ILE A 66 11.08 -11.47 -3.21
CA ILE A 66 12.53 -11.23 -3.24
C ILE A 66 12.84 -9.74 -3.04
N ILE A 67 12.14 -8.84 -3.76
CA ILE A 67 12.33 -7.40 -3.58
C ILE A 67 12.03 -6.96 -2.16
N VAL A 68 10.92 -7.40 -1.58
CA VAL A 68 10.55 -7.06 -0.20
C VAL A 68 11.61 -7.55 0.78
N MET A 69 12.04 -8.80 0.65
CA MET A 69 13.06 -9.36 1.54
C MET A 69 14.36 -8.54 1.49
N VAL A 70 14.86 -8.23 0.30
CA VAL A 70 16.09 -7.43 0.15
C VAL A 70 15.88 -6.02 0.70
N ALA A 71 14.80 -5.34 0.31
CA ALA A 71 14.53 -3.97 0.73
C ALA A 71 14.39 -3.84 2.25
N THR A 72 13.61 -4.74 2.86
CA THR A 72 13.35 -4.71 4.30
C THR A 72 14.56 -5.14 5.14
N MET A 73 15.39 -6.05 4.64
CA MET A 73 16.67 -6.39 5.28
C MET A 73 17.61 -5.18 5.31
N PHE A 74 17.76 -4.47 4.19
CA PHE A 74 18.53 -3.23 4.16
C PHE A 74 17.97 -2.16 5.08
N ALA A 75 16.65 -2.00 5.09
CA ALA A 75 15.95 -1.08 6.00
C ALA A 75 16.22 -1.41 7.45
N TRP A 76 16.15 -2.67 7.82
CA TRP A 76 16.44 -3.13 9.16
C TRP A 76 17.89 -2.88 9.58
N ILE A 77 18.85 -3.19 8.73
CA ILE A 77 20.28 -2.92 8.99
C ILE A 77 20.49 -1.42 9.20
N MET A 78 19.92 -0.57 8.34
CA MET A 78 20.04 0.89 8.49
C MET A 78 19.35 1.39 9.77
N ALA A 79 18.19 0.85 10.12
CA ALA A 79 17.50 1.18 11.36
C ALA A 79 18.35 0.83 12.59
N LEU A 80 19.02 -0.32 12.60
CA LEU A 80 19.94 -0.71 13.68
C LEU A 80 21.15 0.23 13.76
N LEU A 81 21.78 0.56 12.64
CA LEU A 81 22.96 1.43 12.60
C LEU A 81 22.64 2.86 13.07
N LEU A 82 21.47 3.36 12.74
CA LEU A 82 21.01 4.72 13.05
C LEU A 82 20.11 4.79 14.29
N GLN A 83 19.88 3.65 14.95
CA GLN A 83 19.01 3.52 16.13
C GLN A 83 17.57 4.03 15.89
N LEU A 84 17.06 3.91 14.66
CA LEU A 84 15.70 4.26 14.30
C LEU A 84 14.75 3.13 14.72
N LYS A 85 13.63 3.48 15.35
CA LYS A 85 12.58 2.52 15.74
C LYS A 85 11.36 2.72 14.88
N PRO A 86 10.64 1.65 14.46
CA PRO A 86 9.34 1.76 13.79
C PRO A 86 8.27 2.10 14.85
N MET A 87 8.31 3.33 15.36
CA MET A 87 7.36 3.78 16.37
C MET A 87 5.94 3.87 15.80
N ASP A 88 4.96 3.72 16.66
CA ASP A 88 3.61 4.13 16.34
C ASP A 88 3.59 5.65 16.23
N PHE A 89 3.00 6.14 15.14
CA PHE A 89 2.85 7.59 14.98
C PHE A 89 1.86 8.08 16.03
N GLU A 90 2.20 9.20 16.68
CA GLU A 90 1.26 9.86 17.56
C GLU A 90 0.03 10.29 16.75
N ASP A 91 -1.14 9.98 17.27
CA ASP A 91 -2.39 10.42 16.65
C ASP A 91 -2.44 11.95 16.68
N LEU A 92 -2.62 12.53 15.49
CA LEU A 92 -2.89 13.95 15.39
C LEU A 92 -4.28 14.21 15.99
N ASP A 93 -4.36 14.94 17.08
CA ASP A 93 -5.62 15.34 17.71
C ASP A 93 -6.37 16.37 16.84
N LEU A 94 -6.84 15.88 15.70
CA LEU A 94 -7.59 16.65 14.71
C LEU A 94 -9.06 16.30 14.81
N GLY A 95 -9.91 17.31 14.63
CA GLY A 95 -11.36 17.04 14.51
C GLY A 95 -11.67 16.04 13.39
N PRO A 96 -12.70 15.18 13.53
CA PRO A 96 -12.96 14.06 12.61
C PRO A 96 -13.15 14.51 11.15
N VAL A 97 -13.73 15.66 10.92
CA VAL A 97 -13.93 16.23 9.57
C VAL A 97 -12.60 16.62 8.93
N LEU A 98 -11.71 17.28 9.69
CA LEU A 98 -10.40 17.68 9.18
C LEU A 98 -9.54 16.46 8.89
N HIS A 99 -9.62 15.43 9.74
CA HIS A 99 -8.92 14.16 9.54
C HIS A 99 -9.35 13.47 8.25
N LEU A 100 -10.66 13.38 7.98
CA LEU A 100 -11.18 12.84 6.73
C LEU A 100 -10.73 13.63 5.49
N ILE A 101 -10.77 14.97 5.56
CA ILE A 101 -10.32 15.84 4.47
C ILE A 101 -8.84 15.61 4.16
N LEU A 102 -7.99 15.54 5.18
CA LEU A 102 -6.57 15.28 5.01
C LEU A 102 -6.32 13.88 4.43
N ARG A 103 -7.05 12.86 4.86
CA ARG A 103 -6.98 11.51 4.29
C ARG A 103 -7.32 11.50 2.79
N LEU A 104 -8.39 12.19 2.40
CA LEU A 104 -8.77 12.30 0.99
C LEU A 104 -7.69 12.99 0.16
N ILE A 105 -7.18 14.13 0.62
CA ILE A 105 -6.16 14.91 -0.09
C ILE A 105 -4.86 14.09 -0.20
N MET A 106 -4.36 13.53 0.89
CA MET A 106 -3.11 12.77 0.89
C MET A 106 -3.22 11.47 0.09
N SER A 107 -4.36 10.79 0.16
CA SER A 107 -4.62 9.60 -0.66
C SER A 107 -4.67 9.96 -2.14
N PHE A 108 -5.28 11.10 -2.50
CA PHE A 108 -5.28 11.57 -3.89
C PHE A 108 -3.87 11.78 -4.42
N PHE A 109 -3.04 12.55 -3.72
CA PHE A 109 -1.66 12.80 -4.15
C PHE A 109 -0.80 11.54 -4.15
N GLY A 110 -0.97 10.65 -3.19
CA GLY A 110 -0.28 9.36 -3.14
C GLY A 110 -0.59 8.49 -4.37
N VAL A 111 -1.86 8.31 -4.69
CA VAL A 111 -2.29 7.52 -5.86
C VAL A 111 -1.89 8.20 -7.16
N PHE A 112 -2.03 9.52 -7.25
CA PHE A 112 -1.59 10.29 -8.42
C PHE A 112 -0.10 10.07 -8.70
N GLY A 113 0.75 10.20 -7.66
CA GLY A 113 2.18 9.97 -7.76
C GLY A 113 2.50 8.55 -8.23
N PHE A 114 1.89 7.51 -7.65
CA PHE A 114 2.08 6.13 -8.11
C PHE A 114 1.62 5.92 -9.56
N SER A 115 0.49 6.51 -9.95
CA SER A 115 -0.02 6.37 -11.32
C SER A 115 0.93 7.01 -12.35
N ILE A 116 1.50 8.16 -12.03
CA ILE A 116 2.55 8.79 -12.87
C ILE A 116 3.81 7.92 -12.90
N MET A 117 4.23 7.33 -11.77
CA MET A 117 5.36 6.39 -11.74
C MET A 117 5.13 5.16 -12.62
N PHE A 118 3.89 4.72 -12.78
CA PHE A 118 3.51 3.64 -13.71
C PHE A 118 3.33 4.13 -15.15
N ASN A 119 3.82 5.32 -15.46
CA ASN A 119 3.81 5.92 -16.78
C ASN A 119 2.40 6.15 -17.35
N SER A 120 1.43 6.42 -16.50
CA SER A 120 0.06 6.75 -16.90
C SER A 120 -0.04 8.21 -17.35
N PRO A 121 -0.85 8.53 -18.37
CA PRO A 121 -1.19 9.92 -18.72
C PRO A 121 -1.82 10.66 -17.54
N ALA A 122 -1.56 11.96 -17.40
CA ALA A 122 -2.01 12.75 -16.25
C ALA A 122 -3.53 12.72 -16.04
N SER A 123 -4.33 12.68 -17.10
CA SER A 123 -5.80 12.58 -17.02
C SER A 123 -6.26 11.24 -16.43
N MET A 124 -5.63 10.15 -16.85
CA MET A 124 -5.90 8.82 -16.31
C MET A 124 -5.39 8.70 -14.86
N ALA A 125 -4.22 9.28 -14.58
CA ALA A 125 -3.66 9.33 -13.22
C ALA A 125 -4.57 10.08 -12.25
N ALA A 126 -5.14 11.22 -12.66
CA ALA A 126 -6.08 11.99 -11.86
C ALA A 126 -7.37 11.19 -11.60
N THR A 127 -7.88 10.46 -12.60
CA THR A 127 -9.05 9.61 -12.44
C THR A 127 -8.78 8.46 -11.46
N ALA A 128 -7.64 7.77 -11.59
CA ALA A 128 -7.23 6.73 -10.64
C ALA A 128 -7.04 7.30 -9.23
N ALA A 129 -6.51 8.52 -9.11
CA ALA A 129 -6.31 9.20 -7.85
C ALA A 129 -7.62 9.52 -7.13
N LEU A 130 -8.65 9.97 -7.85
CA LEU A 130 -9.99 10.19 -7.29
C LEU A 130 -10.59 8.88 -6.76
N ILE A 131 -10.51 7.80 -7.53
CA ILE A 131 -10.98 6.48 -7.13
C ILE A 131 -10.24 6.03 -5.86
N GLY A 132 -8.91 6.13 -5.86
CA GLY A 132 -8.08 5.70 -4.75
C GLY A 132 -8.25 6.55 -3.49
N ALA A 133 -8.48 7.86 -3.64
CA ALA A 133 -8.79 8.74 -2.52
C ALA A 133 -10.05 8.31 -1.79
N ILE A 134 -11.14 8.06 -2.52
CA ILE A 134 -12.41 7.59 -1.95
C ILE A 134 -12.24 6.20 -1.30
N ALA A 135 -11.65 5.26 -2.03
CA ALA A 135 -11.51 3.89 -1.59
C ALA A 135 -10.59 3.73 -0.37
N ASN A 136 -9.45 4.45 -0.34
CA ASN A 136 -8.53 4.38 0.78
C ASN A 136 -9.05 5.12 2.02
N SER A 137 -9.71 6.27 1.84
CA SER A 137 -10.35 6.97 2.96
C SER A 137 -11.46 6.11 3.57
N LEU A 138 -12.31 5.48 2.73
CA LEU A 138 -13.31 4.53 3.21
C LEU A 138 -12.67 3.39 4.02
N ARG A 139 -11.58 2.80 3.52
CA ARG A 139 -10.84 1.75 4.24
C ARG A 139 -10.37 2.21 5.62
N LEU A 140 -9.79 3.41 5.70
CA LEU A 140 -9.27 3.95 6.95
C LEU A 140 -10.40 4.27 7.94
N GLU A 141 -11.49 4.88 7.45
CA GLU A 141 -12.66 5.15 8.30
C GLU A 141 -13.33 3.88 8.82
N LEU A 142 -13.39 2.81 8.01
CA LEU A 142 -13.90 1.51 8.47
C LEU A 142 -13.06 0.92 9.61
N VAL A 143 -11.73 1.07 9.55
CA VAL A 143 -10.87 0.63 10.66
C VAL A 143 -11.13 1.46 11.91
N ASP A 144 -11.12 2.79 11.79
CA ASP A 144 -11.14 3.69 12.93
C ASP A 144 -12.52 3.81 13.58
N LEU A 145 -13.59 3.92 12.77
CA LEU A 145 -14.95 4.11 13.29
C LEU A 145 -15.63 2.81 13.70
N THR A 146 -15.37 1.71 12.99
CA THR A 146 -16.08 0.43 13.24
C THR A 146 -15.22 -0.61 13.93
N GLY A 147 -13.91 -0.36 14.10
CA GLY A 147 -12.96 -1.35 14.62
C GLY A 147 -12.77 -2.55 13.68
N MET A 148 -13.10 -2.40 12.40
CA MET A 148 -12.99 -3.48 11.42
C MET A 148 -11.52 -3.93 11.26
N PRO A 149 -11.24 -5.24 11.23
CA PRO A 149 -9.88 -5.73 10.98
C PRO A 149 -9.32 -5.19 9.66
N ALA A 150 -8.05 -4.79 9.66
CA ALA A 150 -7.40 -4.17 8.51
C ALA A 150 -7.53 -4.96 7.18
N PRO A 151 -7.46 -6.32 7.15
CA PRO A 151 -7.70 -7.07 5.93
C PRO A 151 -9.13 -6.96 5.39
N ALA A 152 -10.13 -6.93 6.26
CA ALA A 152 -11.53 -6.78 5.85
C ALA A 152 -11.79 -5.37 5.30
N ALA A 153 -11.24 -4.34 5.94
CA ALA A 153 -11.30 -2.97 5.46
C ALA A 153 -10.57 -2.81 4.12
N ALA A 154 -9.42 -3.48 3.93
CA ALA A 154 -8.68 -3.49 2.66
C ALA A 154 -9.51 -4.14 1.53
N PHE A 155 -10.20 -5.25 1.82
CA PHE A 155 -11.13 -5.86 0.88
C PHE A 155 -12.24 -4.88 0.47
N ALA A 156 -12.89 -4.22 1.43
CA ALA A 156 -13.95 -3.24 1.17
C ALA A 156 -13.44 -2.05 0.34
N GLY A 157 -12.24 -1.52 0.66
CA GLY A 157 -11.60 -0.47 -0.12
C GLY A 157 -11.31 -0.90 -1.56
N ALA A 158 -10.72 -2.09 -1.74
CA ALA A 158 -10.43 -2.62 -3.07
C ALA A 158 -11.71 -2.92 -3.88
N LEU A 159 -12.75 -3.44 -3.24
CA LEU A 159 -14.06 -3.64 -3.84
C LEU A 159 -14.64 -2.31 -4.34
N THR A 160 -14.61 -1.27 -3.51
CA THR A 160 -15.08 0.07 -3.86
C THR A 160 -14.29 0.65 -5.03
N ALA A 161 -12.95 0.55 -5.00
CA ALA A 161 -12.10 0.99 -6.11
C ALA A 161 -12.45 0.27 -7.42
N GLY A 162 -12.66 -1.04 -7.36
CA GLY A 162 -13.04 -1.85 -8.51
C GLY A 162 -14.41 -1.50 -9.09
N LEU A 163 -15.39 -1.19 -8.25
CA LEU A 163 -16.74 -0.76 -8.67
C LEU A 163 -16.67 0.63 -9.33
N LEU A 164 -16.03 1.60 -8.68
CA LEU A 164 -15.88 2.96 -9.22
C LEU A 164 -15.14 2.96 -10.57
N ALA A 165 -14.07 2.18 -10.68
CA ALA A 165 -13.34 2.05 -11.94
C ALA A 165 -14.20 1.42 -13.06
N SER A 166 -15.14 0.55 -12.72
CA SER A 166 -16.06 -0.04 -13.71
C SER A 166 -17.03 0.99 -14.28
N PHE A 167 -17.60 1.84 -13.43
CA PHE A 167 -18.47 2.92 -13.88
C PHE A 167 -17.75 3.95 -14.77
N ILE A 168 -16.53 4.31 -14.39
CA ILE A 168 -15.75 5.32 -15.13
C ILE A 168 -15.21 4.77 -16.45
N LYS A 169 -14.85 3.47 -16.52
CA LYS A 169 -14.40 2.81 -17.74
C LYS A 169 -15.40 2.95 -18.89
N GLU A 170 -16.68 2.78 -18.61
CA GLU A 170 -17.74 2.87 -19.62
C GLU A 170 -17.81 4.24 -20.27
N ASN A 171 -17.46 5.31 -19.52
CA ASN A 171 -17.55 6.68 -20.02
C ASN A 171 -16.26 7.18 -20.71
N ASN A 172 -15.09 6.76 -20.23
CA ASN A 172 -13.80 7.36 -20.63
C ASN A 172 -12.91 6.43 -21.48
N GLY A 173 -13.30 5.16 -21.67
CA GLY A 173 -12.55 4.19 -22.49
C GLY A 173 -11.18 3.75 -21.91
N TYR A 174 -10.84 4.10 -20.68
CA TYR A 174 -9.58 3.71 -20.06
C TYR A 174 -9.54 2.21 -19.73
N PRO A 175 -8.37 1.53 -19.87
CA PRO A 175 -8.23 0.15 -19.43
C PRO A 175 -8.51 0.05 -17.91
N ARG A 176 -9.36 -0.91 -17.52
CA ARG A 176 -9.75 -1.09 -16.11
C ARG A 176 -8.55 -1.27 -15.19
N ILE A 177 -7.56 -2.05 -15.60
CA ILE A 177 -6.36 -2.35 -14.80
C ILE A 177 -5.55 -1.08 -14.50
N SER A 178 -5.50 -0.14 -15.45
CA SER A 178 -4.79 1.13 -15.31
C SER A 178 -5.47 2.10 -14.34
N LEU A 179 -6.75 1.89 -14.05
CA LEU A 179 -7.46 2.65 -13.01
C LEU A 179 -7.42 1.94 -11.67
N THR A 180 -7.65 0.62 -11.63
CA THR A 180 -7.81 -0.13 -10.39
C THR A 180 -6.51 -0.37 -9.66
N VAL A 181 -5.43 -0.76 -10.35
CA VAL A 181 -4.18 -1.13 -9.68
C VAL A 181 -3.52 0.08 -9.02
N PRO A 182 -3.34 1.24 -9.67
CA PRO A 182 -2.81 2.43 -8.99
C PRO A 182 -3.68 2.87 -7.81
N SER A 183 -5.01 2.77 -7.93
CA SER A 183 -5.95 3.20 -6.89
C SER A 183 -5.80 2.45 -5.58
N ILE A 184 -5.41 1.17 -5.61
CA ILE A 184 -5.28 0.35 -4.40
C ILE A 184 -3.82 0.10 -3.98
N VAL A 185 -2.85 0.54 -4.78
CA VAL A 185 -1.42 0.28 -4.48
C VAL A 185 -0.98 0.92 -3.17
N ILE A 186 -1.57 2.06 -2.78
CA ILE A 186 -1.29 2.71 -1.49
C ILE A 186 -1.83 1.91 -0.28
N MET A 187 -2.72 0.94 -0.51
CA MET A 187 -3.27 0.07 0.53
C MET A 187 -2.39 -1.15 0.79
N VAL A 188 -1.35 -1.37 -0.01
CA VAL A 188 -0.41 -2.49 0.16
C VAL A 188 0.29 -2.35 1.52
N PRO A 189 0.37 -3.44 2.31
CA PRO A 189 0.76 -3.39 3.71
C PRO A 189 2.27 -3.29 3.92
N GLY A 190 2.89 -2.26 3.34
CA GLY A 190 4.33 -2.06 3.42
C GLY A 190 4.84 -1.85 4.84
N LEU A 191 4.15 -1.02 5.61
CA LEU A 191 4.48 -0.78 7.01
C LEU A 191 4.40 -2.06 7.86
N TYR A 192 3.39 -2.90 7.60
CA TYR A 192 3.24 -4.19 8.30
C TYR A 192 4.42 -5.12 8.00
N LEU A 193 4.85 -5.21 6.74
CA LEU A 193 6.01 -6.00 6.34
C LEU A 193 7.30 -5.48 6.96
N TYR A 194 7.50 -4.17 7.00
CA TYR A 194 8.65 -3.57 7.65
C TYR A 194 8.66 -3.86 9.15
N ARG A 195 7.54 -3.66 9.86
CA ARG A 195 7.40 -3.97 11.30
C ARG A 195 7.64 -5.44 11.57
N ALA A 196 7.12 -6.33 10.73
CA ALA A 196 7.34 -7.77 10.85
C ALA A 196 8.85 -8.10 10.85
N ILE A 197 9.59 -7.60 9.87
CA ILE A 197 11.03 -7.90 9.73
C ILE A 197 11.84 -7.22 10.82
N TYR A 198 11.50 -5.99 11.20
CA TYR A 198 12.15 -5.33 12.33
C TYR A 198 11.99 -6.15 13.62
N ASN A 199 10.77 -6.59 13.93
CA ASN A 199 10.50 -7.40 15.13
C ASN A 199 11.15 -8.79 15.06
N PHE A 200 11.26 -9.40 13.86
CA PHE A 200 12.09 -10.62 13.70
C PHE A 200 13.56 -10.34 14.04
N GLY A 201 14.10 -9.22 13.59
CA GLY A 201 15.49 -8.86 13.83
C GLY A 201 15.85 -8.63 15.30
N ILE A 202 14.91 -8.11 16.10
CA ILE A 202 15.07 -7.93 17.56
C ILE A 202 14.53 -9.11 18.39
N MET A 203 14.19 -10.23 17.75
CA MET A 203 13.66 -11.46 18.37
C MET A 203 12.32 -11.31 19.11
N ALA A 204 11.55 -10.27 18.82
CA ALA A 204 10.17 -10.12 19.29
C ALA A 204 9.20 -10.95 18.42
N LEU A 205 9.27 -12.27 18.52
CA LEU A 205 8.64 -13.21 17.59
C LEU A 205 7.11 -13.11 17.56
N SER A 206 6.47 -12.86 18.71
CA SER A 206 5.00 -12.70 18.80
C SER A 206 4.51 -11.55 17.90
N ASP A 207 5.15 -10.39 18.05
CA ASP A 207 4.76 -9.19 17.30
C ASP A 207 5.13 -9.34 15.81
N ALA A 208 6.29 -9.93 15.54
CA ALA A 208 6.73 -10.22 14.18
C ALA A 208 5.71 -11.08 13.42
N VAL A 209 5.26 -12.18 14.02
CA VAL A 209 4.26 -13.08 13.41
C VAL A 209 2.91 -12.40 13.24
N SER A 210 2.47 -11.60 14.21
CA SER A 210 1.22 -10.83 14.13
C SER A 210 1.22 -9.84 12.96
N TRP A 211 2.28 -9.05 12.82
CA TRP A 211 2.44 -8.10 11.72
C TRP A 211 2.54 -8.81 10.37
N PHE A 212 3.26 -9.92 10.30
CA PHE A 212 3.43 -10.70 9.07
C PHE A 212 2.11 -11.35 8.62
N ALA A 213 1.36 -11.95 9.55
CA ALA A 213 0.06 -12.53 9.25
C ALA A 213 -0.93 -11.48 8.74
N SER A 214 -0.97 -10.31 9.37
CA SER A 214 -1.80 -9.18 8.94
C SER A 214 -1.42 -8.72 7.54
N ALA A 215 -0.12 -8.63 7.23
CA ALA A 215 0.36 -8.25 5.90
C ALA A 215 -0.09 -9.24 4.82
N ILE A 216 0.05 -10.54 5.06
CA ILE A 216 -0.38 -11.60 4.12
C ILE A 216 -1.89 -11.50 3.88
N MET A 217 -2.68 -11.36 4.94
CA MET A 217 -4.13 -11.25 4.81
C MET A 217 -4.56 -10.03 3.98
N ILE A 218 -3.89 -8.89 4.14
CA ILE A 218 -4.15 -7.69 3.33
C ILE A 218 -3.75 -7.91 1.86
N ILE A 219 -2.59 -8.53 1.60
CA ILE A 219 -2.11 -8.84 0.23
C ILE A 219 -3.11 -9.75 -0.50
N ILE A 220 -3.75 -10.67 0.19
CA ILE A 220 -4.79 -11.54 -0.37
C ILE A 220 -6.11 -10.78 -0.55
N ALA A 221 -6.48 -9.96 0.43
CA ALA A 221 -7.76 -9.24 0.43
C ALA A 221 -7.88 -8.22 -0.73
N LEU A 222 -6.80 -7.54 -1.09
CA LEU A 222 -6.81 -6.52 -2.14
C LEU A 222 -7.19 -7.07 -3.53
N PRO A 223 -6.52 -8.09 -4.07
CA PRO A 223 -6.92 -8.71 -5.34
C PRO A 223 -8.33 -9.31 -5.28
N LEU A 224 -8.69 -9.96 -4.16
CA LEU A 224 -10.03 -10.51 -3.99
C LEU A 224 -11.10 -9.43 -4.10
N GLY A 225 -10.92 -8.26 -3.46
CA GLY A 225 -11.86 -7.15 -3.59
C GLY A 225 -12.04 -6.70 -5.04
N LEU A 226 -10.96 -6.59 -5.82
CA LEU A 226 -11.03 -6.26 -7.25
C LEU A 226 -11.74 -7.33 -8.08
N ILE A 227 -11.50 -8.61 -7.76
CA ILE A 227 -12.12 -9.73 -8.46
C ILE A 227 -13.63 -9.74 -8.18
N PHE A 228 -14.05 -9.56 -6.93
CA PHE A 228 -15.46 -9.45 -6.57
C PHE A 228 -16.13 -8.27 -7.28
N ALA A 229 -15.47 -7.10 -7.32
CA ALA A 229 -15.98 -5.97 -8.11
C ALA A 229 -16.17 -6.34 -9.59
N ARG A 230 -15.23 -7.12 -10.15
CA ARG A 230 -15.33 -7.56 -11.54
C ARG A 230 -16.45 -8.56 -11.77
N ILE A 231 -16.62 -9.53 -10.87
CA ILE A 231 -17.74 -10.50 -10.93
C ILE A 231 -19.10 -9.78 -10.90
N LEU A 232 -19.20 -8.70 -10.14
CA LEU A 232 -20.44 -7.93 -10.02
C LEU A 232 -20.73 -7.09 -11.28
N THR A 233 -19.69 -6.57 -11.94
CA THR A 233 -19.84 -5.58 -13.03
C THR A 233 -19.65 -6.17 -14.44
N ASP A 234 -18.94 -7.31 -14.58
CA ASP A 234 -18.59 -7.89 -15.88
C ASP A 234 -19.28 -9.25 -16.06
N LYS A 235 -20.31 -9.29 -16.92
CA LYS A 235 -21.07 -10.51 -17.20
C LYS A 235 -20.21 -11.60 -17.86
N THR A 236 -19.27 -11.23 -18.73
CA THR A 236 -18.41 -12.20 -19.43
C THR A 236 -17.46 -12.89 -18.47
N PHE A 237 -16.91 -12.15 -17.52
CA PHE A 237 -16.04 -12.70 -16.49
C PHE A 237 -16.79 -13.64 -15.53
N ARG A 238 -18.09 -13.38 -15.27
CA ARG A 238 -18.93 -14.22 -14.41
C ARG A 238 -19.13 -15.62 -14.95
N TYR A 239 -19.21 -15.78 -16.25
CA TYR A 239 -19.50 -17.07 -16.89
C TYR A 239 -18.23 -17.85 -17.28
N CYS A 240 -17.04 -17.38 -16.92
CA CYS A 240 -15.76 -18.06 -17.21
C CYS A 240 -15.56 -18.43 -18.70
N THR A 241 -16.14 -17.63 -19.61
CA THR A 241 -16.06 -17.82 -21.05
C THR A 241 -15.10 -16.83 -21.69
#